data_5cfd909f05ff2ca95aa2403c82bd6827
#
_entry.id   5cfd909f05ff2ca95aa2403c82bd6827
#
_cell.length_a   1.000
_cell.length_b   1.000
_cell.length_c   1.000
_cell.angle_alpha   90.00
_cell.angle_beta   90.00
_cell.angle_gamma   90.00
#
_symmetry.space_group_name_H-M   'P 1'
#
loop_
_entity.id
_entity.type
_entity.pdbx_description
1 polymer ?
#
loop_
_entity_poly.entity_id
_entity_poly.type
_entity_poly.pdbx_seq_one_letter_code
_entity_poly.pdbx_strand_id
1 'polypeptide(L)'
;MGTLSEIQHWKQIDFQSHSDEIRNKRHWWTTVDTEGYDWNRLLNIVDTHPEELYDWNKDKQRLGMNSFHKRPSAPKFAKGVFEDMENFFVSQAPTKEKYEKGAPQITNIAFCGFGQYSGSYPRHADNMDVFLIQVINDCKITIGYDEKPTAKDEIRVMQPGDAVWIPRGTWHQLEPKVSRCTFSFGFESDPDCDPAFFV
;
A
#
# COMPACT_ATOMS: atom_id res chain seq x y z
N MET A 1 35.09 -10.81 -19.00
CA MET A 1 33.62 -10.95 -19.03
C MET A 1 33.14 -10.93 -17.60
N GLY A 2 32.68 -9.77 -17.14
CA GLY A 2 32.19 -9.62 -15.77
C GLY A 2 30.81 -10.23 -15.65
N THR A 3 30.67 -11.12 -14.72
CA THR A 3 29.38 -11.67 -14.28
C THR A 3 28.49 -10.51 -13.84
N LEU A 4 27.29 -10.42 -14.42
CA LEU A 4 26.21 -9.59 -13.92
C LEU A 4 26.08 -9.89 -12.44
N SER A 5 26.43 -8.93 -11.58
CA SER A 5 26.17 -9.03 -10.15
C SER A 5 24.67 -9.25 -10.00
N GLU A 6 24.31 -10.34 -9.38
CA GLU A 6 22.95 -10.57 -8.86
C GLU A 6 22.53 -9.29 -8.16
N ILE A 7 21.49 -8.65 -8.67
CA ILE A 7 20.86 -7.52 -8.00
C ILE A 7 20.31 -8.14 -6.72
N GLN A 8 21.00 -7.87 -5.62
CA GLN A 8 20.60 -8.37 -4.33
C GLN A 8 19.22 -7.79 -4.04
N HIS A 9 18.19 -8.62 -4.09
CA HIS A 9 16.84 -8.22 -3.75
C HIS A 9 16.84 -7.75 -2.29
N TRP A 10 16.52 -6.49 -2.08
CA TRP A 10 16.39 -5.93 -0.73
C TRP A 10 15.00 -6.25 -0.22
N LYS A 11 14.92 -7.23 0.68
CA LYS A 11 13.68 -7.53 1.38
C LYS A 11 13.29 -6.34 2.24
N GLN A 12 12.22 -5.68 1.87
CA GLN A 12 11.69 -4.54 2.60
C GLN A 12 10.76 -4.99 3.73
N ILE A 13 9.92 -5.99 3.46
CA ILE A 13 8.93 -6.49 4.41
C ILE A 13 8.97 -8.01 4.50
N ASP A 14 8.99 -8.51 5.72
CA ASP A 14 8.84 -9.93 6.00
C ASP A 14 7.38 -10.30 6.24
N PHE A 15 6.59 -10.41 5.16
CA PHE A 15 5.19 -10.83 5.25
C PHE A 15 5.02 -12.21 5.90
N GLN A 16 6.01 -13.10 5.75
CA GLN A 16 5.96 -14.43 6.35
C GLN A 16 5.93 -14.38 7.89
N SER A 17 6.64 -13.43 8.50
CA SER A 17 6.63 -13.26 9.96
C SER A 17 5.27 -12.75 10.49
N HIS A 18 4.42 -12.21 9.62
CA HIS A 18 3.08 -11.69 9.92
C HIS A 18 1.95 -12.57 9.35
N SER A 19 2.29 -13.80 8.95
CA SER A 19 1.31 -14.72 8.35
C SER A 19 0.11 -15.01 9.25
N ASP A 20 0.31 -15.03 10.57
CA ASP A 20 -0.77 -15.25 11.55
C ASP A 20 -1.71 -14.05 11.64
N GLU A 21 -1.20 -12.83 11.60
CA GLU A 21 -2.03 -11.62 11.56
C GLU A 21 -2.83 -11.57 10.27
N ILE A 22 -2.20 -11.82 9.14
CA ILE A 22 -2.84 -11.81 7.82
C ILE A 22 -3.95 -12.88 7.77
N ARG A 23 -3.66 -14.12 8.20
CA ARG A 23 -4.62 -15.23 8.24
C ARG A 23 -5.80 -14.95 9.17
N ASN A 24 -5.56 -14.34 10.32
CA ASN A 24 -6.59 -14.02 11.30
C ASN A 24 -7.25 -12.66 11.05
N LYS A 25 -6.98 -12.02 9.92
CA LYS A 25 -7.54 -10.71 9.53
C LYS A 25 -7.34 -9.65 10.61
N ARG A 26 -6.14 -9.59 11.17
CA ARG A 26 -5.73 -8.57 12.12
C ARG A 26 -4.80 -7.58 11.43
N HIS A 27 -5.01 -6.29 11.64
CA HIS A 27 -4.05 -5.29 11.19
C HIS A 27 -2.75 -5.39 12.01
N TRP A 28 -1.64 -5.03 11.37
CA TRP A 28 -0.34 -5.00 12.02
C TRP A 28 0.51 -3.86 11.47
N TRP A 29 1.46 -3.43 12.28
CA TRP A 29 2.33 -2.30 12.01
C TRP A 29 3.76 -2.74 11.75
N THR A 30 4.44 -1.99 10.88
CA THR A 30 5.86 -2.16 10.60
C THR A 30 6.45 -0.85 10.09
N THR A 31 7.70 -0.88 9.66
CA THR A 31 8.37 0.26 9.04
C THR A 31 9.00 -0.14 7.73
N VAL A 32 9.09 0.83 6.82
CA VAL A 32 9.75 0.72 5.51
C VAL A 32 10.78 1.83 5.41
N ASP A 33 11.99 1.51 4.98
CA ASP A 33 12.97 2.54 4.66
C ASP A 33 12.57 3.23 3.35
N THR A 34 12.02 4.43 3.48
CA THR A 34 11.57 5.24 2.35
C THR A 34 12.71 6.03 1.70
N GLU A 35 13.96 5.81 2.09
CA GLU A 35 15.16 6.44 1.50
C GLU A 35 15.09 7.98 1.49
N GLY A 36 14.40 8.57 2.46
CA GLY A 36 14.20 10.02 2.51
C GLY A 36 13.41 10.56 1.30
N TYR A 37 12.44 9.78 0.80
CA TYR A 37 11.62 10.17 -0.34
C TYR A 37 10.87 11.47 -0.05
N ASP A 38 10.92 12.40 -1.01
CA ASP A 38 10.40 13.76 -0.84
C ASP A 38 9.53 14.21 -2.03
N TRP A 39 8.99 15.43 -1.94
CA TRP A 39 8.16 16.01 -2.99
C TRP A 39 8.90 16.19 -4.31
N ASN A 40 10.19 16.49 -4.32
CA ASN A 40 10.93 16.66 -5.56
C ASN A 40 11.05 15.35 -6.32
N ARG A 41 11.32 14.25 -5.61
CA ARG A 41 11.37 12.91 -6.20
C ARG A 41 10.02 12.49 -6.74
N LEU A 42 8.93 12.80 -5.99
CA LEU A 42 7.56 12.51 -6.44
C LEU A 42 7.18 13.32 -7.68
N LEU A 43 7.45 14.62 -7.68
CA LEU A 43 7.15 15.49 -8.82
C LEU A 43 7.91 15.07 -10.08
N ASN A 44 9.15 14.60 -9.93
CA ASN A 44 9.89 14.04 -11.07
C ASN A 44 9.17 12.81 -11.67
N ILE A 45 8.50 12.00 -10.87
CA ILE A 45 7.67 10.91 -11.39
C ILE A 45 6.48 11.47 -12.16
N VAL A 46 5.78 12.45 -11.59
CA VAL A 46 4.62 13.10 -12.23
C VAL A 46 4.99 13.69 -13.59
N ASP A 47 6.13 14.38 -13.66
CA ASP A 47 6.59 15.04 -14.90
C ASP A 47 7.03 14.06 -16.01
N THR A 48 7.41 12.86 -15.63
CA THR A 48 7.97 11.88 -16.58
C THR A 48 6.96 10.80 -17.00
N HIS A 49 5.72 10.84 -16.52
CA HIS A 49 4.74 9.79 -16.79
C HIS A 49 3.54 10.24 -17.62
N PRO A 50 2.98 9.33 -18.43
CA PRO A 50 1.77 9.58 -19.22
C PRO A 50 0.57 10.00 -18.36
N GLU A 51 -0.27 10.88 -18.90
CA GLU A 51 -1.43 11.43 -18.20
C GLU A 51 -2.46 10.37 -17.76
N GLU A 52 -2.61 9.27 -18.50
CA GLU A 52 -3.52 8.18 -18.17
C GLU A 52 -3.23 7.48 -16.84
N LEU A 53 -2.09 7.79 -16.22
CA LEU A 53 -1.73 7.25 -14.92
C LEU A 53 -2.24 8.07 -13.74
N TYR A 54 -2.73 9.27 -14.02
CA TYR A 54 -3.13 10.21 -12.99
C TYR A 54 -4.65 10.27 -12.89
N ASP A 55 -5.14 10.18 -11.66
CA ASP A 55 -6.51 10.53 -11.29
C ASP A 55 -6.48 11.80 -10.44
N TRP A 56 -6.70 12.94 -11.11
CA TRP A 56 -6.75 14.23 -10.45
C TRP A 56 -8.18 14.56 -10.00
N ASN A 57 -8.40 14.56 -8.69
CA ASN A 57 -9.63 15.06 -8.10
C ASN A 57 -9.43 16.49 -7.58
N LYS A 58 -9.81 17.48 -8.40
CA LYS A 58 -9.64 18.92 -8.09
C LYS A 58 -10.42 19.38 -6.87
N ASP A 59 -11.60 18.82 -6.64
CA ASP A 59 -12.48 19.22 -5.55
C ASP A 59 -11.89 18.79 -4.20
N LYS A 60 -11.10 17.72 -4.20
CA LYS A 60 -10.40 17.20 -3.02
C LYS A 60 -8.91 17.51 -3.02
N GLN A 61 -8.41 18.27 -4.01
CA GLN A 61 -6.98 18.57 -4.17
C GLN A 61 -6.11 17.33 -4.03
N ARG A 62 -6.54 16.24 -4.68
CA ARG A 62 -5.93 14.93 -4.57
C ARG A 62 -5.47 14.43 -5.93
N LEU A 63 -4.29 13.82 -5.97
CA LEU A 63 -3.76 13.08 -7.10
C LEU A 63 -3.58 11.62 -6.71
N GLY A 64 -4.13 10.71 -7.50
CA GLY A 64 -3.85 9.29 -7.43
C GLY A 64 -3.00 8.85 -8.63
N MET A 65 -1.89 8.18 -8.39
CA MET A 65 -1.04 7.61 -9.44
C MET A 65 -1.14 6.09 -9.37
N ASN A 66 -1.79 5.49 -10.34
CA ASN A 66 -1.93 4.04 -10.42
C ASN A 66 -0.65 3.37 -10.97
N SER A 67 -0.37 2.17 -10.48
CA SER A 67 0.71 1.31 -10.97
C SER A 67 2.08 2.01 -11.00
N PHE A 68 2.35 2.91 -10.06
CA PHE A 68 3.56 3.72 -10.05
C PHE A 68 4.84 2.87 -9.90
N HIS A 69 4.78 1.68 -9.27
CA HIS A 69 5.90 0.76 -9.12
C HIS A 69 6.50 0.30 -10.46
N LYS A 70 5.69 0.28 -11.53
CA LYS A 70 6.12 -0.15 -12.88
C LYS A 70 6.97 0.89 -13.59
N ARG A 71 7.10 2.09 -13.04
CA ARG A 71 7.81 3.19 -13.71
C ARG A 71 9.31 3.09 -13.50
N PRO A 72 10.11 3.48 -14.48
CA PRO A 72 11.57 3.51 -14.34
C PRO A 72 12.03 4.35 -13.15
N SER A 73 11.37 5.50 -12.92
CA SER A 73 11.66 6.44 -11.83
C SER A 73 10.99 6.08 -10.50
N ALA A 74 10.23 4.98 -10.41
CA ALA A 74 9.61 4.55 -9.16
C ALA A 74 10.67 4.28 -8.09
N PRO A 75 10.42 4.66 -6.82
CA PRO A 75 11.38 4.46 -5.76
C PRO A 75 11.66 2.97 -5.54
N LYS A 76 12.93 2.64 -5.23
CA LYS A 76 13.35 1.26 -5.05
C LYS A 76 12.57 0.55 -3.95
N PHE A 77 12.30 1.24 -2.83
CA PHE A 77 11.54 0.65 -1.73
C PHE A 77 10.13 0.23 -2.17
N ALA A 78 9.46 1.01 -3.03
CA ALA A 78 8.12 0.67 -3.49
C ALA A 78 8.13 -0.57 -4.41
N LYS A 79 9.17 -0.71 -5.25
CA LYS A 79 9.39 -1.91 -6.05
C LYS A 79 9.66 -3.12 -5.15
N GLY A 80 10.53 -2.96 -4.15
CA GLY A 80 10.85 -4.02 -3.19
C GLY A 80 9.62 -4.50 -2.41
N VAL A 81 8.80 -3.57 -1.89
CA VAL A 81 7.55 -3.94 -1.20
C VAL A 81 6.60 -4.69 -2.13
N PHE A 82 6.47 -4.25 -3.38
CA PHE A 82 5.63 -4.94 -4.37
C PHE A 82 6.14 -6.36 -4.61
N GLU A 83 7.43 -6.53 -4.81
CA GLU A 83 8.07 -7.85 -5.02
C GLU A 83 7.96 -8.74 -3.77
N ASP A 84 8.11 -8.19 -2.57
CA ASP A 84 7.93 -8.95 -1.32
C ASP A 84 6.48 -9.44 -1.15
N MET A 85 5.50 -8.60 -1.48
CA MET A 85 4.08 -9.00 -1.49
C MET A 85 3.83 -10.09 -2.53
N GLU A 86 4.29 -9.89 -3.76
CA GLU A 86 4.12 -10.87 -4.84
C GLU A 86 4.73 -12.22 -4.45
N ASN A 87 5.96 -12.22 -3.96
CA ASN A 87 6.65 -13.44 -3.53
C ASN A 87 5.91 -14.14 -2.37
N PHE A 88 5.41 -13.39 -1.40
CA PHE A 88 4.67 -13.96 -0.28
C PHE A 88 3.38 -14.63 -0.76
N PHE A 89 2.55 -13.93 -1.52
CA PHE A 89 1.27 -14.45 -1.97
C PHE A 89 1.42 -15.57 -3.01
N VAL A 90 2.42 -15.51 -3.89
CA VAL A 90 2.76 -16.63 -4.78
C VAL A 90 3.17 -17.85 -3.99
N SER A 91 3.97 -17.67 -2.94
CA SER A 91 4.44 -18.80 -2.11
C SER A 91 3.31 -19.50 -1.35
N GLN A 92 2.21 -18.79 -1.06
CA GLN A 92 1.02 -19.35 -0.40
C GLN A 92 0.04 -19.98 -1.39
N ALA A 93 0.22 -19.76 -2.69
CA ALA A 93 -0.64 -20.32 -3.71
C ALA A 93 -0.49 -21.84 -3.76
N PRO A 94 -1.58 -22.64 -3.65
CA PRO A 94 -1.50 -24.10 -3.62
C PRO A 94 -1.01 -24.70 -4.94
N THR A 95 -1.15 -23.97 -6.06
CA THR A 95 -0.55 -24.34 -7.34
C THR A 95 -0.32 -23.08 -8.19
N LYS A 96 0.73 -23.11 -9.03
CA LYS A 96 1.00 -22.07 -10.01
C LYS A 96 -0.21 -21.81 -10.93
N GLU A 97 -0.96 -22.84 -11.26
CA GLU A 97 -2.15 -22.76 -12.12
C GLU A 97 -3.30 -21.99 -11.45
N LYS A 98 -3.50 -22.15 -10.15
CA LYS A 98 -4.48 -21.36 -9.40
C LYS A 98 -4.06 -19.89 -9.34
N TYR A 99 -2.78 -19.62 -9.19
CA TYR A 99 -2.24 -18.27 -9.23
C TYR A 99 -2.44 -17.62 -10.62
N GLU A 100 -2.25 -18.34 -11.71
CA GLU A 100 -2.39 -17.81 -13.08
C GLU A 100 -3.87 -17.60 -13.49
N LYS A 101 -4.83 -18.33 -12.94
CA LYS A 101 -6.26 -18.29 -13.31
C LYS A 101 -7.15 -17.45 -12.39
N GLY A 102 -6.72 -17.18 -11.18
CA GLY A 102 -7.46 -16.41 -10.18
C GLY A 102 -6.48 -15.68 -9.29
N ALA A 103 -5.34 -15.31 -9.87
CA ALA A 103 -4.26 -14.69 -9.12
C ALA A 103 -4.74 -13.44 -8.45
N PRO A 104 -4.47 -13.33 -7.16
CA PRO A 104 -4.68 -12.08 -6.47
C PRO A 104 -3.94 -10.98 -7.20
N GLN A 105 -4.64 -9.93 -7.56
CA GLN A 105 -4.00 -8.79 -8.19
C GLN A 105 -3.45 -7.87 -7.11
N ILE A 106 -2.16 -7.61 -7.20
CA ILE A 106 -1.56 -6.54 -6.41
C ILE A 106 -1.69 -5.26 -7.23
N THR A 107 -2.46 -4.33 -6.71
CA THR A 107 -2.55 -2.97 -7.23
C THR A 107 -1.69 -2.05 -6.39
N ASN A 108 -1.24 -0.93 -6.95
CA ASN A 108 -0.67 0.10 -6.13
C ASN A 108 -1.00 1.50 -6.61
N ILE A 109 -1.23 2.38 -5.65
CA ILE A 109 -1.61 3.75 -5.88
C ILE A 109 -0.81 4.64 -4.92
N ALA A 110 -0.19 5.69 -5.47
CA ALA A 110 0.34 6.77 -4.64
C ALA A 110 -0.75 7.83 -4.49
N PHE A 111 -1.24 8.01 -3.27
CA PHE A 111 -2.21 9.05 -2.94
C PHE A 111 -1.51 10.29 -2.43
N CYS A 112 -1.66 11.38 -3.17
CA CYS A 112 -1.10 12.69 -2.82
C CYS A 112 -2.23 13.65 -2.50
N GLY A 113 -2.16 14.30 -1.35
CA GLY A 113 -3.04 15.39 -0.96
C GLY A 113 -2.22 16.66 -0.80
N PHE A 114 -2.67 17.78 -1.38
CA PHE A 114 -1.89 19.02 -1.48
C PHE A 114 -2.38 20.13 -0.52
N GLY A 115 -3.35 19.85 0.33
CA GLY A 115 -3.86 20.83 1.29
C GLY A 115 -4.20 20.21 2.64
N GLN A 116 -4.44 21.07 3.61
CA GLN A 116 -4.70 20.69 5.00
C GLN A 116 -5.90 19.75 5.18
N TYR A 117 -6.88 19.81 4.29
CA TYR A 117 -8.09 18.98 4.34
C TYR A 117 -8.28 18.17 3.07
N SER A 118 -7.23 18.06 2.26
CA SER A 118 -7.29 17.43 0.97
C SER A 118 -6.96 15.96 1.00
N GLY A 119 -7.60 15.23 0.13
CA GLY A 119 -7.12 13.94 -0.30
C GLY A 119 -7.39 12.76 0.61
N SER A 120 -8.29 12.88 1.58
CA SER A 120 -8.71 11.74 2.36
C SER A 120 -10.10 11.25 1.96
N TYR A 121 -10.26 9.93 1.92
CA TYR A 121 -11.59 9.35 1.89
C TYR A 121 -12.23 9.50 3.27
N PRO A 122 -13.57 9.65 3.36
CA PRO A 122 -14.27 9.46 4.61
C PRO A 122 -13.97 8.05 5.15
N ARG A 123 -14.33 7.80 6.40
CA ARG A 123 -14.20 6.46 6.99
C ARG A 123 -14.86 5.43 6.08
N HIS A 124 -14.12 4.39 5.72
CA HIS A 124 -14.54 3.34 4.80
C HIS A 124 -13.85 2.01 5.14
N ALA A 125 -14.35 0.96 4.54
CA ALA A 125 -13.69 -0.34 4.53
C ALA A 125 -13.48 -0.75 3.08
N ASP A 126 -12.29 -1.24 2.76
CA ASP A 126 -11.98 -1.73 1.42
C ASP A 126 -12.48 -3.16 1.23
N ASN A 127 -12.78 -3.52 0.00
CA ASN A 127 -13.08 -4.90 -0.41
C ASN A 127 -11.81 -5.73 -0.67
N MET A 128 -10.64 -5.16 -0.44
CA MET A 128 -9.31 -5.77 -0.56
C MET A 128 -8.50 -5.54 0.70
N ASP A 129 -7.49 -6.35 0.91
CA ASP A 129 -6.47 -6.07 1.91
C ASP A 129 -5.57 -4.94 1.40
N VAL A 130 -5.15 -4.03 2.27
CA VAL A 130 -4.27 -2.93 1.88
C VAL A 130 -3.05 -2.82 2.77
N PHE A 131 -1.90 -2.54 2.16
CA PHE A 131 -0.67 -2.20 2.85
C PHE A 131 -0.36 -0.72 2.57
N LEU A 132 -0.48 0.10 3.61
CA LEU A 132 -0.27 1.54 3.53
C LEU A 132 1.13 1.88 4.04
N ILE A 133 1.85 2.73 3.31
CA ILE A 133 3.13 3.30 3.71
C ILE A 133 3.00 4.81 3.71
N GLN A 134 3.22 5.45 4.86
CA GLN A 134 3.34 6.89 4.90
C GLN A 134 4.70 7.30 4.37
N VAL A 135 4.74 8.16 3.35
CA VAL A 135 5.98 8.45 2.62
C VAL A 135 6.42 9.90 2.80
N ILE A 136 5.50 10.85 2.72
CA ILE A 136 5.81 12.27 2.86
C ILE A 136 4.86 12.91 3.88
N ASN A 137 5.43 13.54 4.88
CA ASN A 137 4.76 14.18 6.00
C ASN A 137 3.87 13.23 6.83
N ASP A 138 3.39 13.73 7.95
CA ASP A 138 2.59 12.94 8.88
C ASP A 138 1.14 12.85 8.44
N CYS A 139 0.49 11.74 8.78
CA CYS A 139 -0.93 11.55 8.58
C CYS A 139 -1.54 10.81 9.77
N LYS A 140 -2.59 11.36 10.37
CA LYS A 140 -3.37 10.63 11.36
C LYS A 140 -4.15 9.51 10.68
N ILE A 141 -4.13 8.32 11.26
CA ILE A 141 -4.97 7.20 10.85
C ILE A 141 -5.83 6.75 12.02
N THR A 142 -7.06 6.37 11.73
CA THR A 142 -7.97 5.70 12.65
C THR A 142 -8.35 4.35 12.06
N ILE A 143 -8.22 3.27 12.83
CA ILE A 143 -8.55 1.89 12.41
C ILE A 143 -9.54 1.30 13.41
N GLY A 144 -10.59 0.67 12.94
CA GLY A 144 -11.61 0.05 13.78
C GLY A 144 -12.42 -0.99 13.02
N TYR A 145 -13.27 -1.70 13.73
CA TYR A 145 -14.05 -2.80 13.17
C TYR A 145 -15.51 -2.42 12.89
N ASP A 146 -15.94 -1.25 13.32
CA ASP A 146 -17.28 -0.73 13.13
C ASP A 146 -17.32 0.42 12.12
N GLU A 147 -18.40 0.55 11.38
CA GLU A 147 -18.63 1.66 10.46
C GLU A 147 -18.54 3.01 11.17
N LYS A 148 -19.14 3.11 12.34
CA LYS A 148 -19.08 4.32 13.17
C LYS A 148 -17.88 4.26 14.10
N PRO A 149 -17.17 5.39 14.29
CA PRO A 149 -16.08 5.45 15.25
C PRO A 149 -16.52 5.04 16.65
N THR A 150 -15.66 4.26 17.31
CA THR A 150 -15.89 3.78 18.68
C THR A 150 -14.67 4.11 19.56
N ALA A 151 -14.84 3.99 20.87
CA ALA A 151 -13.74 4.15 21.82
C ALA A 151 -12.68 3.02 21.72
N LYS A 152 -12.96 1.97 20.93
CA LYS A 152 -12.04 0.85 20.70
C LYS A 152 -11.17 1.05 19.46
N ASP A 153 -11.43 2.09 18.68
CA ASP A 153 -10.65 2.37 17.49
C ASP A 153 -9.21 2.70 17.88
N GLU A 154 -8.27 2.13 17.14
CA GLU A 154 -6.88 2.52 17.23
C GLU A 154 -6.66 3.83 16.49
N ILE A 155 -6.01 4.80 17.13
CA ILE A 155 -5.68 6.09 16.55
C ILE A 155 -4.17 6.28 16.62
N ARG A 156 -3.54 6.48 15.48
CA ARG A 156 -2.10 6.76 15.38
C ARG A 156 -1.81 7.95 14.47
N VAL A 157 -0.65 8.55 14.65
CA VAL A 157 -0.05 9.46 13.68
C VAL A 157 1.07 8.69 12.98
N MET A 158 0.87 8.40 11.71
CA MET A 158 1.89 7.78 10.86
C MET A 158 2.90 8.85 10.44
N GLN A 159 4.16 8.58 10.68
CA GLN A 159 5.29 9.36 10.20
C GLN A 159 5.88 8.73 8.92
N PRO A 160 6.68 9.47 8.13
CA PRO A 160 7.36 8.88 6.99
C PRO A 160 8.17 7.63 7.38
N GLY A 161 7.90 6.53 6.68
CA GLY A 161 8.43 5.20 6.98
C GLY A 161 7.47 4.29 7.75
N ASP A 162 6.47 4.83 8.47
CA ASP A 162 5.46 3.97 9.10
C ASP A 162 4.61 3.27 8.06
N ALA A 163 4.34 2.00 8.30
CA ALA A 163 3.50 1.18 7.43
C ALA A 163 2.52 0.32 8.23
N VAL A 164 1.36 0.06 7.64
CA VAL A 164 0.31 -0.75 8.24
C VAL A 164 -0.37 -1.64 7.21
N TRP A 165 -0.54 -2.89 7.56
CA TRP A 165 -1.43 -3.82 6.88
C TRP A 165 -2.83 -3.72 7.46
N ILE A 166 -3.83 -3.52 6.61
CA ILE A 166 -5.25 -3.40 6.98
C ILE A 166 -6.02 -4.46 6.20
N PRO A 167 -6.58 -5.48 6.87
CA PRO A 167 -7.39 -6.49 6.23
C PRO A 167 -8.67 -5.91 5.61
N ARG A 168 -9.16 -6.53 4.53
CA ARG A 168 -10.44 -6.18 3.94
C ARG A 168 -11.55 -6.14 4.98
N GLY A 169 -12.48 -5.23 4.80
CA GLY A 169 -13.60 -5.06 5.71
C GLY A 169 -13.26 -4.34 7.02
N THR A 170 -11.98 -3.99 7.23
CA THR A 170 -11.56 -3.19 8.39
C THR A 170 -11.76 -1.71 8.09
N TRP A 171 -12.57 -1.05 8.90
CA TRP A 171 -12.89 0.36 8.76
C TRP A 171 -11.70 1.24 9.11
N HIS A 172 -11.39 2.16 8.24
CA HIS A 172 -10.27 3.07 8.47
C HIS A 172 -10.49 4.44 7.84
N GLN A 173 -9.71 5.41 8.31
CA GLN A 173 -9.70 6.78 7.81
C GLN A 173 -8.34 7.41 8.00
N LEU A 174 -7.84 8.06 6.95
CA LEU A 174 -6.64 8.90 7.01
C LEU A 174 -7.07 10.37 7.09
N GLU A 175 -6.50 11.11 8.03
CA GLU A 175 -6.81 12.53 8.25
C GLU A 175 -5.51 13.34 8.18
N PRO A 176 -5.14 13.87 7.00
CA PRO A 176 -3.95 14.68 6.87
C PRO A 176 -4.17 16.06 7.50
N LYS A 177 -3.12 16.59 8.13
CA LYS A 177 -3.10 17.97 8.63
C LYS A 177 -2.32 18.92 7.72
N VAL A 178 -1.51 18.35 6.84
CA VAL A 178 -0.68 19.05 5.86
C VAL A 178 -0.71 18.28 4.55
N SER A 179 -0.10 18.82 3.51
CA SER A 179 0.11 18.05 2.27
C SER A 179 0.90 16.78 2.56
N ARG A 180 0.44 15.66 2.00
CA ARG A 180 1.01 14.35 2.32
C ARG A 180 1.07 13.45 1.09
N CYS A 181 1.92 12.40 1.14
CA CYS A 181 1.86 11.29 0.22
C CYS A 181 1.86 9.96 1.00
N THR A 182 0.90 9.11 0.66
CA THR A 182 0.77 7.75 1.19
C THR A 182 0.75 6.78 0.01
N PHE A 183 1.60 5.76 0.05
CA PHE A 183 1.54 4.68 -0.92
C PHE A 183 0.62 3.59 -0.40
N SER A 184 -0.30 3.15 -1.24
CA SER A 184 -1.22 2.06 -0.97
C SER A 184 -0.93 0.91 -1.93
N PHE A 185 -0.73 -0.27 -1.38
CA PHE A 185 -0.65 -1.53 -2.11
C PHE A 185 -1.89 -2.32 -1.75
N GLY A 186 -2.78 -2.51 -2.71
CA GLY A 186 -3.99 -3.30 -2.53
C GLY A 186 -3.75 -4.74 -2.95
N PHE A 187 -4.25 -5.67 -2.17
CA PHE A 187 -4.24 -7.07 -2.49
C PHE A 187 -5.68 -7.56 -2.65
N GLU A 188 -6.09 -7.77 -3.89
CA GLU A 188 -7.40 -8.31 -4.22
C GLU A 188 -7.27 -9.82 -4.42
N SER A 189 -7.75 -10.59 -3.44
CA SER A 189 -8.03 -11.99 -3.69
C SER A 189 -9.36 -12.09 -4.41
N ASP A 190 -9.45 -12.89 -5.47
CA ASP A 190 -10.71 -13.28 -6.08
C ASP A 190 -11.70 -13.71 -4.96
N PRO A 191 -12.88 -13.08 -4.85
CA PRO A 191 -13.90 -13.50 -3.88
C PRO A 191 -14.31 -14.96 -4.05
N ASP A 192 -14.12 -15.54 -5.23
CA ASP A 192 -14.33 -16.96 -5.52
C ASP A 192 -13.07 -17.81 -5.21
N CYS A 193 -11.93 -17.20 -4.90
CA CYS A 193 -10.81 -17.93 -4.34
C CYS A 193 -11.15 -18.39 -2.93
N ASP A 194 -11.23 -19.71 -2.78
CA ASP A 194 -11.41 -20.40 -1.51
C ASP A 194 -10.55 -19.76 -0.41
N PRO A 195 -11.13 -19.44 0.78
CA PRO A 195 -10.35 -19.02 1.95
C PRO A 195 -9.17 -19.95 2.29
N ALA A 196 -9.21 -21.19 1.83
CA ALA A 196 -8.06 -22.11 1.85
C ALA A 196 -6.82 -21.61 1.07
N PHE A 197 -6.92 -20.52 0.29
CA PHE A 197 -5.76 -19.90 -0.32
C PHE A 197 -4.76 -19.36 0.71
N PHE A 198 -5.21 -19.14 1.94
CA PHE A 198 -4.43 -18.63 3.07
C PHE A 198 -4.28 -19.63 4.23
N VAL A 199 -4.46 -20.92 4.00
CA VAL A 199 -4.29 -21.96 5.00
C VAL A 199 -2.93 -22.62 4.86
#